data_cd822b9df17c8da6a36ce17390d601cc
#
_entry.id   cd822b9df17c8da6a36ce17390d601cc
#
_cell.length_a   1.000
_cell.length_b   1.000
_cell.length_c   1.000
_cell.angle_alpha   90.00
_cell.angle_beta   90.00
_cell.angle_gamma   90.00
#
_symmetry.space_group_name_H-M   'P 1'
#
loop_
_entity.id
_entity.type
_entity.pdbx_description
1 polymer ?
#
loop_
_entity_poly.entity_id
_entity_poly.type
_entity_poly.pdbx_seq_one_letter_code
_entity_poly.pdbx_strand_id
1 'polypeptide(L)'
;MRFLTALLALGVAFATPAQAAFPEKNIDFVIPYGPGGGFDTLTRKMIPYMEEYFAKQGSKISVVPVNMPGASGNKAAAFTSRSKPDGYTIQIFNIPGHGLGYITGKDSGYDITKMTWINQVGVDTYVVITSAAGDLKSIDNIMNLGRDIKVPEQGPGSTSNMANKIVWTTLGKGAEYIYGYKSSQEYATAVLRGDGDLTMVVVGSAKRYNKAGDYNVVAHFNAQVDPAFTNAVNGAALGKPELDEVNLLRMVAGPPGMSPEVTNTLHAALKYAIEHPELQKWAADTQNGV
;
A
#
# COMPACT_ATOMS: atom_id res chain seq x y z
N MET A 1 79.36 -17.62 -28.76
CA MET A 1 78.72 -17.25 -27.50
C MET A 1 77.37 -16.58 -27.87
N ARG A 2 76.32 -17.31 -27.70
CA ARG A 2 74.90 -16.78 -27.94
C ARG A 2 74.25 -16.60 -26.61
N PHE A 3 73.96 -15.34 -26.23
CA PHE A 3 73.20 -15.01 -25.04
C PHE A 3 71.66 -15.11 -25.34
N LEU A 4 71.05 -16.08 -24.67
CA LEU A 4 69.58 -16.21 -24.65
C LEU A 4 69.03 -15.31 -23.55
N THR A 5 68.33 -14.24 -23.90
CA THR A 5 67.63 -13.38 -22.96
C THR A 5 66.16 -13.90 -22.79
N ALA A 6 65.84 -14.51 -21.66
CA ALA A 6 64.49 -14.95 -21.33
C ALA A 6 63.75 -13.76 -20.76
N LEU A 7 62.71 -13.32 -21.48
CA LEU A 7 61.76 -12.30 -21.00
C LEU A 7 60.69 -13.01 -20.13
N LEU A 8 60.72 -12.76 -18.81
CA LEU A 8 59.69 -13.20 -17.87
C LEU A 8 58.53 -12.17 -17.99
N ALA A 9 57.44 -12.53 -18.67
CA ALA A 9 56.21 -11.76 -18.67
C ALA A 9 55.46 -12.00 -17.34
N LEU A 10 55.53 -11.04 -16.42
CA LEU A 10 54.72 -11.03 -15.20
C LEU A 10 53.28 -10.66 -15.56
N GLY A 11 52.40 -11.67 -15.64
CA GLY A 11 50.94 -11.47 -15.78
C GLY A 11 50.37 -10.91 -14.48
N VAL A 12 50.10 -9.60 -14.43
CA VAL A 12 49.30 -8.99 -13.37
C VAL A 12 47.85 -9.38 -13.60
N ALA A 13 47.38 -10.40 -12.87
CA ALA A 13 45.96 -10.71 -12.79
C ALA A 13 45.26 -9.54 -12.06
N PHE A 14 44.54 -8.70 -12.79
CA PHE A 14 43.59 -7.76 -12.20
C PHE A 14 42.48 -8.59 -11.59
N ALA A 15 42.56 -8.85 -10.28
CA ALA A 15 41.43 -9.32 -9.50
C ALA A 15 40.36 -8.18 -9.52
N THR A 16 39.33 -8.34 -10.35
CA THR A 16 38.14 -7.51 -10.22
C THR A 16 37.62 -7.68 -8.78
N PRO A 17 37.44 -6.61 -8.01
CA PRO A 17 36.84 -6.74 -6.68
C PRO A 17 35.50 -7.45 -6.87
N ALA A 18 35.35 -8.61 -6.22
CA ALA A 18 34.02 -9.23 -6.12
C ALA A 18 33.11 -8.21 -5.49
N GLN A 19 32.21 -7.65 -6.29
CA GLN A 19 31.20 -6.74 -5.77
C GLN A 19 30.37 -7.58 -4.80
N ALA A 20 30.42 -7.18 -3.53
CA ALA A 20 29.71 -7.91 -2.49
C ALA A 20 28.24 -8.01 -2.87
N ALA A 21 27.67 -9.22 -2.75
CA ALA A 21 26.33 -9.50 -3.25
C ALA A 21 25.29 -8.76 -2.40
N PHE A 22 24.47 -7.91 -3.05
CA PHE A 22 23.33 -7.27 -2.40
C PHE A 22 22.30 -8.33 -1.95
N PRO A 23 21.72 -8.23 -0.71
CA PRO A 23 21.98 -7.24 0.35
C PRO A 23 23.00 -7.70 1.41
N GLU A 24 23.83 -6.76 1.92
CA GLU A 24 24.82 -7.01 2.99
C GLU A 24 24.41 -6.41 4.34
N LYS A 25 23.41 -5.52 4.36
CA LYS A 25 22.88 -4.85 5.54
C LYS A 25 21.36 -4.80 5.49
N ASN A 26 20.74 -4.40 6.60
CA ASN A 26 19.29 -4.31 6.71
C ASN A 26 18.69 -3.36 5.67
N ILE A 27 17.47 -3.69 5.23
CA ILE A 27 16.69 -2.91 4.26
C ILE A 27 15.55 -2.22 5.00
N ASP A 28 15.43 -0.91 4.87
CA ASP A 28 14.29 -0.14 5.37
C ASP A 28 13.11 -0.26 4.40
N PHE A 29 12.00 -0.84 4.88
CA PHE A 29 10.77 -0.92 4.14
C PHE A 29 9.80 0.16 4.63
N VAL A 30 9.77 1.27 3.94
CA VAL A 30 9.00 2.47 4.32
C VAL A 30 7.51 2.24 4.07
N ILE A 31 6.71 2.59 5.09
CA ILE A 31 5.25 2.47 5.09
C ILE A 31 4.68 3.89 5.22
N PRO A 32 3.92 4.40 4.22
CA PRO A 32 3.51 5.81 4.18
C PRO A 32 2.45 6.21 5.20
N TYR A 33 2.00 5.27 6.02
CA TYR A 33 0.90 5.43 6.96
C TYR A 33 1.26 4.93 8.36
N GLY A 34 0.39 5.25 9.34
CA GLY A 34 0.54 4.80 10.72
C GLY A 34 0.36 3.29 10.91
N PRO A 35 0.81 2.76 12.07
CA PRO A 35 0.65 1.34 12.41
C PRO A 35 -0.81 0.88 12.43
N GLY A 36 -1.04 -0.41 12.19
CA GLY A 36 -2.35 -1.08 12.25
C GLY A 36 -3.22 -0.87 11.00
N GLY A 37 -2.85 0.01 10.07
CA GLY A 37 -3.52 0.16 8.78
C GLY A 37 -3.20 -0.99 7.81
N GLY A 38 -3.94 -1.05 6.70
CA GLY A 38 -3.79 -2.13 5.71
C GLY A 38 -2.40 -2.20 5.08
N PHE A 39 -1.73 -1.08 4.86
CA PHE A 39 -0.36 -1.03 4.35
C PHE A 39 0.65 -1.56 5.37
N ASP A 40 0.50 -1.17 6.63
CA ASP A 40 1.37 -1.64 7.72
C ASP A 40 1.22 -3.15 7.92
N THR A 41 -0.03 -3.64 7.95
CA THR A 41 -0.33 -5.05 8.12
C THR A 41 0.25 -5.91 7.01
N LEU A 42 0.03 -5.53 5.74
CA LEU A 42 0.56 -6.28 4.59
C LEU A 42 2.08 -6.28 4.58
N THR A 43 2.72 -5.10 4.74
CA THR A 43 4.18 -5.00 4.74
C THR A 43 4.80 -5.90 5.79
N ARG A 44 4.28 -5.87 7.04
CA ARG A 44 4.78 -6.72 8.13
C ARG A 44 4.54 -8.21 7.90
N LYS A 45 3.53 -8.58 7.11
CA LYS A 45 3.27 -9.97 6.73
C LYS A 45 4.21 -10.47 5.64
N MET A 46 4.65 -9.60 4.73
CA MET A 46 5.62 -9.96 3.68
C MET A 46 7.06 -10.09 4.21
N ILE A 47 7.45 -9.27 5.18
CA ILE A 47 8.82 -9.17 5.70
C ILE A 47 9.45 -10.51 6.05
N PRO A 48 8.84 -11.41 6.85
CA PRO A 48 9.44 -12.68 7.22
C PRO A 48 9.83 -13.55 6.01
N TYR A 49 9.03 -13.51 4.95
CA TYR A 49 9.27 -14.29 3.73
C TYR A 49 10.33 -13.64 2.83
N MET A 50 10.43 -12.31 2.83
CA MET A 50 11.57 -11.63 2.19
C MET A 50 12.89 -12.00 2.88
N GLU A 51 12.93 -11.99 4.22
CA GLU A 51 14.09 -12.37 5.01
C GLU A 51 14.46 -13.85 4.80
N GLU A 52 13.45 -14.73 4.71
CA GLU A 52 13.65 -16.15 4.37
C GLU A 52 14.28 -16.32 2.97
N TYR A 53 13.81 -15.56 1.98
CA TYR A 53 14.39 -15.55 0.64
C TYR A 53 15.87 -15.16 0.70
N PHE A 54 16.22 -14.05 1.36
CA PHE A 54 17.61 -13.60 1.48
C PHE A 54 18.48 -14.61 2.23
N ALA A 55 17.96 -15.22 3.28
CA ALA A 55 18.67 -16.27 4.03
C ALA A 55 18.99 -17.48 3.15
N LYS A 56 18.08 -17.90 2.26
CA LYS A 56 18.32 -18.98 1.27
C LYS A 56 19.40 -18.60 0.24
N GLN A 57 19.60 -17.31 -0.01
CA GLN A 57 20.68 -16.79 -0.85
C GLN A 57 21.99 -16.55 -0.08
N GLY A 58 22.05 -16.93 1.20
CA GLY A 58 23.24 -16.76 2.05
C GLY A 58 23.37 -15.41 2.74
N SER A 59 22.42 -14.49 2.55
CA SER A 59 22.41 -13.16 3.20
C SER A 59 21.49 -13.18 4.42
N LYS A 60 22.06 -12.91 5.61
CA LYS A 60 21.33 -12.83 6.87
C LYS A 60 21.14 -11.36 7.24
N ILE A 61 20.15 -10.73 6.65
CA ILE A 61 19.76 -9.34 6.92
C ILE A 61 18.34 -9.28 7.47
N SER A 62 17.99 -8.15 8.07
CA SER A 62 16.61 -7.85 8.45
C SER A 62 15.99 -6.84 7.49
N VAL A 63 14.69 -7.01 7.21
CA VAL A 63 13.88 -6.00 6.54
C VAL A 63 13.09 -5.25 7.62
N VAL A 64 13.39 -3.97 7.78
CA VAL A 64 12.88 -3.15 8.90
C VAL A 64 11.67 -2.33 8.45
N PRO A 65 10.47 -2.55 9.01
CA PRO A 65 9.29 -1.75 8.68
C PRO A 65 9.38 -0.35 9.32
N VAL A 66 9.35 0.71 8.51
CA VAL A 66 9.47 2.11 8.95
C VAL A 66 8.19 2.87 8.65
N ASN A 67 7.33 3.11 9.63
CA ASN A 67 6.14 3.92 9.46
C ASN A 67 6.50 5.41 9.37
N MET A 68 6.09 6.07 8.27
CA MET A 68 6.35 7.49 8.02
C MET A 68 5.07 8.22 7.55
N PRO A 69 4.08 8.40 8.44
CA PRO A 69 2.85 9.08 8.09
C PRO A 69 3.05 10.57 7.85
N GLY A 70 2.17 11.17 7.05
CA GLY A 70 2.10 12.60 6.79
C GLY A 70 1.84 12.95 5.34
N ALA A 71 1.16 14.07 5.10
CA ALA A 71 0.79 14.59 3.78
C ALA A 71 0.14 13.51 2.88
N SER A 72 -0.81 12.73 3.42
CA SER A 72 -1.47 11.59 2.72
C SER A 72 -0.50 10.54 2.17
N GLY A 73 0.68 10.38 2.82
CA GLY A 73 1.75 9.45 2.41
C GLY A 73 2.85 10.11 1.56
N ASN A 74 2.63 11.34 1.04
CA ASN A 74 3.62 12.02 0.20
C ASN A 74 4.92 12.33 0.93
N LYS A 75 4.90 12.48 2.27
CA LYS A 75 6.13 12.63 3.08
C LYS A 75 7.07 11.42 2.88
N ALA A 76 6.54 10.21 2.97
CA ALA A 76 7.30 8.98 2.76
C ALA A 76 7.82 8.87 1.32
N ALA A 77 6.95 9.17 0.32
CA ALA A 77 7.33 9.11 -1.09
C ALA A 77 8.45 10.10 -1.43
N ALA A 78 8.39 11.32 -0.91
CA ALA A 78 9.44 12.32 -1.06
C ALA A 78 10.74 11.91 -0.34
N PHE A 79 10.66 11.26 0.80
CA PHE A 79 11.82 10.69 1.49
C PHE A 79 12.48 9.59 0.65
N THR A 80 11.70 8.61 0.21
CA THR A 80 12.20 7.49 -0.61
C THR A 80 12.79 7.97 -1.93
N SER A 81 12.16 8.95 -2.61
CA SER A 81 12.66 9.47 -3.88
C SER A 81 14.04 10.13 -3.79
N ARG A 82 14.42 10.62 -2.59
CA ARG A 82 15.72 11.27 -2.33
C ARG A 82 16.73 10.34 -1.67
N SER A 83 16.34 9.11 -1.35
CA SER A 83 17.23 8.11 -0.79
C SER A 83 18.28 7.65 -1.81
N LYS A 84 19.35 7.00 -1.35
CA LYS A 84 20.37 6.45 -2.25
C LYS A 84 19.77 5.32 -3.08
N PRO A 85 20.06 5.22 -4.39
CA PRO A 85 19.54 4.17 -5.25
C PRO A 85 20.31 2.83 -5.09
N ASP A 86 20.58 2.44 -3.87
CA ASP A 86 21.39 1.28 -3.48
C ASP A 86 20.52 0.07 -3.01
N GLY A 87 19.19 0.20 -3.04
CA GLY A 87 18.26 -0.87 -2.67
C GLY A 87 17.98 -1.00 -1.17
N TYR A 88 18.64 -0.25 -0.31
CA TYR A 88 18.45 -0.32 1.15
C TYR A 88 17.31 0.53 1.69
N THR A 89 16.64 1.29 0.82
CA THR A 89 15.37 1.98 1.12
C THR A 89 14.36 1.66 0.03
N ILE A 90 13.32 0.93 0.36
CA ILE A 90 12.16 0.67 -0.50
C ILE A 90 10.89 1.13 0.19
N GLN A 91 9.84 1.37 -0.57
CA GLN A 91 8.56 1.84 -0.03
C GLN A 91 7.38 1.13 -0.68
N ILE A 92 6.34 0.86 0.11
CA ILE A 92 5.04 0.51 -0.44
C ILE A 92 4.26 1.78 -0.80
N PHE A 93 3.82 1.88 -2.04
CA PHE A 93 3.07 3.00 -2.60
C PHE A 93 1.59 2.67 -2.70
N ASN A 94 0.79 3.70 -2.54
CA ASN A 94 -0.66 3.68 -2.68
C ASN A 94 -1.04 4.35 -4.01
N ILE A 95 -1.50 3.58 -4.98
CA ILE A 95 -1.93 4.09 -6.28
C ILE A 95 -3.46 3.97 -6.39
N PRO A 96 -4.17 5.03 -6.81
CA PRO A 96 -3.67 6.25 -7.46
C PRO A 96 -3.25 7.41 -6.53
N GLY A 97 -3.42 7.30 -5.19
CA GLY A 97 -3.20 8.41 -4.27
C GLY A 97 -1.86 9.13 -4.43
N HIS A 98 -0.74 8.39 -4.44
CA HIS A 98 0.59 8.98 -4.65
C HIS A 98 0.83 9.50 -6.07
N GLY A 99 -0.01 9.11 -7.05
CA GLY A 99 0.05 9.64 -8.42
C GLY A 99 -0.73 10.93 -8.62
N LEU A 100 -1.58 11.32 -7.66
CA LEU A 100 -2.51 12.43 -7.84
C LEU A 100 -1.82 13.77 -8.10
N GLY A 101 -0.71 14.06 -7.41
CA GLY A 101 0.07 15.28 -7.62
C GLY A 101 0.53 15.40 -9.06
N TYR A 102 1.08 14.34 -9.63
CA TYR A 102 1.51 14.27 -11.02
C TYR A 102 0.34 14.52 -11.99
N ILE A 103 -0.80 13.83 -11.79
CA ILE A 103 -1.99 13.94 -12.65
C ILE A 103 -2.58 15.36 -12.61
N THR A 104 -2.57 16.00 -11.43
CA THR A 104 -3.17 17.33 -11.25
C THR A 104 -2.19 18.49 -11.42
N GLY A 105 -0.93 18.23 -11.78
CA GLY A 105 0.12 19.23 -11.92
C GLY A 105 0.53 19.89 -10.57
N LYS A 106 0.21 19.28 -9.44
CA LYS A 106 0.62 19.77 -8.12
C LYS A 106 1.95 19.16 -7.70
N ASP A 107 2.85 19.98 -7.20
CA ASP A 107 4.12 19.50 -6.67
C ASP A 107 3.87 18.65 -5.40
N SER A 108 4.23 17.37 -5.46
CA SER A 108 4.19 16.42 -4.36
C SER A 108 5.55 16.27 -3.68
N GLY A 109 6.58 16.99 -4.13
CA GLY A 109 7.95 16.91 -3.66
C GLY A 109 8.73 15.71 -4.23
N TYR A 110 8.18 15.00 -5.21
CA TYR A 110 8.80 13.90 -5.95
C TYR A 110 8.11 13.68 -7.30
N ASP A 111 8.82 13.03 -8.22
CA ASP A 111 8.30 12.62 -9.51
C ASP A 111 8.04 11.10 -9.50
N ILE A 112 6.76 10.72 -9.47
CA ILE A 112 6.35 9.31 -9.39
C ILE A 112 6.77 8.50 -10.64
N THR A 113 6.93 9.18 -11.80
CA THR A 113 7.31 8.53 -13.06
C THR A 113 8.78 8.14 -13.10
N LYS A 114 9.61 8.70 -12.22
CA LYS A 114 11.04 8.42 -12.11
C LYS A 114 11.39 7.35 -11.08
N MET A 115 10.43 6.94 -10.25
CA MET A 115 10.66 5.90 -9.24
C MET A 115 11.06 4.58 -9.90
N THR A 116 11.94 3.82 -9.25
CA THR A 116 12.28 2.48 -9.70
C THR A 116 11.22 1.50 -9.18
N TRP A 117 10.24 1.20 -10.03
CA TRP A 117 9.16 0.25 -9.70
C TRP A 117 9.67 -1.18 -9.65
N ILE A 118 9.28 -1.93 -8.62
CA ILE A 118 9.78 -3.28 -8.35
C ILE A 118 8.66 -4.31 -8.54
N ASN A 119 7.55 -4.20 -7.75
CA ASN A 119 6.42 -5.13 -7.82
C ASN A 119 5.10 -4.43 -7.56
N GLN A 120 4.02 -4.96 -8.15
CA GLN A 120 2.69 -4.88 -7.58
C GLN A 120 2.55 -6.00 -6.53
N VAL A 121 2.17 -5.63 -5.32
CA VAL A 121 2.05 -6.58 -4.19
C VAL A 121 0.61 -6.72 -3.70
N GLY A 122 -0.34 -6.07 -4.37
CA GLY A 122 -1.75 -6.25 -4.07
C GLY A 122 -2.67 -5.29 -4.79
N VAL A 123 -3.94 -5.72 -4.85
CA VAL A 123 -5.10 -4.92 -5.30
C VAL A 123 -6.20 -5.09 -4.26
N ASP A 124 -6.75 -3.99 -3.77
CA ASP A 124 -7.86 -4.02 -2.83
C ASP A 124 -9.07 -3.27 -3.36
N THR A 125 -10.24 -3.74 -3.02
CA THR A 125 -11.51 -3.06 -3.23
C THR A 125 -11.98 -2.36 -1.96
N TYR A 126 -12.88 -1.40 -2.10
CA TYR A 126 -13.36 -0.59 -0.98
C TYR A 126 -14.73 -1.00 -0.50
N VAL A 127 -14.93 -0.87 0.82
CA VAL A 127 -16.23 -0.97 1.48
C VAL A 127 -16.53 0.30 2.26
N VAL A 128 -17.81 0.62 2.38
CA VAL A 128 -18.31 1.68 3.26
C VAL A 128 -18.65 1.07 4.61
N ILE A 129 -18.07 1.61 5.67
CA ILE A 129 -18.35 1.21 7.06
C ILE A 129 -19.02 2.34 7.82
N THR A 130 -20.01 1.98 8.67
CA THR A 130 -20.69 2.84 9.62
C THR A 130 -20.63 2.22 11.00
N SER A 131 -20.93 2.97 12.06
CA SER A 131 -21.04 2.40 13.42
C SER A 131 -22.25 1.47 13.52
N ALA A 132 -22.10 0.26 14.07
CA ALA A 132 -23.20 -0.67 14.31
C ALA A 132 -24.18 -0.16 15.37
N ALA A 133 -23.71 0.68 16.30
CA ALA A 133 -24.55 1.33 17.32
C ALA A 133 -25.38 2.50 16.76
N GLY A 134 -25.08 2.98 15.54
CA GLY A 134 -25.78 4.11 14.91
C GLY A 134 -26.96 3.68 14.04
N ASP A 135 -27.62 4.68 13.45
CA ASP A 135 -28.82 4.50 12.61
C ASP A 135 -28.51 4.25 11.13
N LEU A 136 -27.24 4.42 10.72
CA LEU A 136 -26.81 4.26 9.32
C LEU A 136 -26.51 2.80 9.01
N LYS A 137 -27.53 1.99 8.78
CA LYS A 137 -27.43 0.53 8.57
C LYS A 137 -27.50 0.10 7.11
N SER A 138 -27.72 1.04 6.20
CA SER A 138 -27.80 0.82 4.75
C SER A 138 -27.40 2.07 3.97
N ILE A 139 -27.14 1.91 2.68
CA ILE A 139 -26.94 3.06 1.77
C ILE A 139 -28.17 3.97 1.75
N ASP A 140 -29.38 3.42 1.79
CA ASP A 140 -30.60 4.21 1.80
C ASP A 140 -30.67 5.12 3.04
N ASN A 141 -30.27 4.65 4.23
CA ASN A 141 -30.22 5.50 5.41
C ASN A 141 -29.25 6.67 5.22
N ILE A 142 -28.10 6.43 4.56
CA ILE A 142 -27.11 7.46 4.27
C ILE A 142 -27.66 8.47 3.25
N MET A 143 -28.25 8.00 2.16
CA MET A 143 -28.80 8.85 1.11
C MET A 143 -29.95 9.74 1.61
N ASN A 144 -30.77 9.24 2.54
CA ASN A 144 -31.90 9.93 3.13
C ASN A 144 -31.54 10.90 4.27
N LEU A 145 -30.26 11.00 4.67
CA LEU A 145 -29.84 12.06 5.59
C LEU A 145 -30.11 13.43 4.98
N GLY A 146 -30.82 14.27 5.67
CA GLY A 146 -31.14 15.65 5.26
C GLY A 146 -29.96 16.63 5.31
N ARG A 147 -28.73 16.13 5.39
CA ARG A 147 -27.50 16.91 5.47
C ARG A 147 -26.34 16.19 4.77
N ASP A 148 -25.23 16.87 4.60
CA ASP A 148 -23.98 16.25 4.18
C ASP A 148 -23.52 15.21 5.21
N ILE A 149 -22.87 14.15 4.70
CA ILE A 149 -22.22 13.14 5.53
C ILE A 149 -20.85 13.64 6.02
N LYS A 150 -20.47 13.27 7.24
CA LYS A 150 -19.14 13.54 7.81
C LYS A 150 -18.23 12.33 7.61
N VAL A 151 -17.10 12.53 6.94
CA VAL A 151 -16.19 11.46 6.52
C VAL A 151 -14.80 11.70 7.11
N PRO A 152 -14.41 11.00 8.18
CA PRO A 152 -13.03 11.02 8.69
C PRO A 152 -12.06 10.42 7.66
N GLU A 153 -10.94 11.11 7.42
CA GLU A 153 -9.96 10.78 6.38
C GLU A 153 -8.52 11.18 6.74
N GLN A 154 -7.55 10.61 6.05
CA GLN A 154 -6.14 10.96 6.24
C GLN A 154 -5.85 12.40 5.77
N GLY A 155 -6.32 12.75 4.60
CA GLY A 155 -6.09 14.06 4.00
C GLY A 155 -6.46 14.15 2.53
N PRO A 156 -6.48 15.38 1.99
CA PRO A 156 -6.77 15.61 0.58
C PRO A 156 -5.82 14.80 -0.31
N GLY A 157 -6.37 14.03 -1.24
CA GLY A 157 -5.58 13.26 -2.21
C GLY A 157 -5.06 11.91 -1.71
N SER A 158 -5.41 11.46 -0.50
CA SER A 158 -5.25 10.04 -0.18
C SER A 158 -6.17 9.20 -1.08
N THR A 159 -5.82 7.95 -1.34
CA THR A 159 -6.65 7.09 -2.21
C THR A 159 -8.03 6.87 -1.61
N SER A 160 -8.16 6.71 -0.28
CA SER A 160 -9.47 6.64 0.38
C SER A 160 -10.30 7.91 0.20
N ASN A 161 -9.67 9.10 0.31
CA ASN A 161 -10.35 10.36 0.04
C ASN A 161 -10.81 10.49 -1.42
N MET A 162 -9.98 10.04 -2.38
CA MET A 162 -10.36 9.99 -3.79
C MET A 162 -11.55 9.02 -4.00
N ALA A 163 -11.47 7.81 -3.43
CA ALA A 163 -12.55 6.83 -3.50
C ALA A 163 -13.85 7.38 -2.92
N ASN A 164 -13.81 7.97 -1.71
CA ASN A 164 -14.96 8.63 -1.10
C ASN A 164 -15.53 9.74 -2.00
N LYS A 165 -14.68 10.61 -2.56
CA LYS A 165 -15.14 11.68 -3.45
C LYS A 165 -15.81 11.15 -4.71
N ILE A 166 -15.22 10.15 -5.36
CA ILE A 166 -15.80 9.52 -6.55
C ILE A 166 -17.16 8.93 -6.20
N VAL A 167 -17.24 8.12 -5.16
CA VAL A 167 -18.47 7.43 -4.77
C VAL A 167 -19.58 8.41 -4.42
N TRP A 168 -19.36 9.31 -3.47
CA TRP A 168 -20.42 10.20 -2.99
C TRP A 168 -20.83 11.24 -4.02
N THR A 169 -19.91 11.74 -4.86
CA THR A 169 -20.25 12.60 -5.98
C THR A 169 -21.09 11.87 -7.02
N THR A 170 -20.72 10.63 -7.38
CA THR A 170 -21.48 9.82 -8.36
C THR A 170 -22.87 9.47 -7.86
N LEU A 171 -23.01 9.25 -6.55
CA LEU A 171 -24.31 8.99 -5.90
C LEU A 171 -25.11 10.29 -5.62
N GLY A 172 -24.53 11.47 -5.84
CA GLY A 172 -25.19 12.75 -5.60
C GLY A 172 -25.35 13.12 -4.11
N LYS A 173 -24.49 12.58 -3.23
CA LYS A 173 -24.49 12.85 -1.79
C LYS A 173 -23.41 13.83 -1.41
N GLY A 174 -23.77 14.92 -0.73
CA GLY A 174 -22.83 15.89 -0.16
C GLY A 174 -22.01 15.27 0.98
N ALA A 175 -20.70 15.62 1.05
CA ALA A 175 -19.78 15.08 2.04
C ALA A 175 -18.83 16.16 2.58
N GLU A 176 -18.75 16.25 3.92
CA GLU A 176 -17.77 17.03 4.68
C GLU A 176 -16.63 16.09 5.11
N TYR A 177 -15.38 16.39 4.70
CA TYR A 177 -14.22 15.56 5.00
C TYR A 177 -13.46 16.09 6.22
N ILE A 178 -13.27 15.24 7.23
CA ILE A 178 -12.54 15.55 8.47
C ILE A 178 -11.14 14.95 8.36
N TYR A 179 -10.13 15.79 8.15
CA TYR A 179 -8.77 15.37 7.88
C TYR A 179 -7.88 15.31 9.14
N GLY A 180 -6.76 14.59 9.02
CA GLY A 180 -5.70 14.57 10.03
C GLY A 180 -5.41 13.20 10.63
N TYR A 181 -6.18 12.18 10.28
CA TYR A 181 -5.94 10.81 10.74
C TYR A 181 -4.72 10.20 10.04
N LYS A 182 -3.93 9.41 10.77
CA LYS A 182 -2.65 8.87 10.29
C LYS A 182 -2.76 7.50 9.63
N SER A 183 -3.87 6.79 9.87
CA SER A 183 -4.10 5.44 9.34
C SER A 183 -5.59 5.15 9.17
N SER A 184 -5.90 4.10 8.36
CA SER A 184 -7.29 3.62 8.22
C SER A 184 -7.87 3.10 9.55
N GLN A 185 -7.05 2.62 10.46
CA GLN A 185 -7.48 2.24 11.81
C GLN A 185 -7.99 3.45 12.59
N GLU A 186 -7.27 4.58 12.53
CA GLU A 186 -7.65 5.79 13.25
C GLU A 186 -8.97 6.37 12.75
N TYR A 187 -9.14 6.54 11.43
CA TYR A 187 -10.38 7.10 10.91
C TYR A 187 -11.57 6.14 10.98
N ALA A 188 -11.35 4.82 10.93
CA ALA A 188 -12.40 3.87 11.25
C ALA A 188 -12.85 3.99 12.71
N THR A 189 -11.89 4.08 13.66
CA THR A 189 -12.20 4.29 15.08
C THR A 189 -12.91 5.62 15.32
N ALA A 190 -12.62 6.66 14.54
CA ALA A 190 -13.30 7.95 14.61
C ALA A 190 -14.81 7.83 14.32
N VAL A 191 -15.21 6.93 13.41
CA VAL A 191 -16.64 6.63 13.15
C VAL A 191 -17.30 6.03 14.40
N LEU A 192 -16.62 5.13 15.13
CA LEU A 192 -17.16 4.57 16.37
C LEU A 192 -17.33 5.61 17.48
N ARG A 193 -16.44 6.60 17.53
CA ARG A 193 -16.52 7.71 18.51
C ARG A 193 -17.59 8.75 18.17
N GLY A 194 -18.17 8.69 16.94
CA GLY A 194 -19.11 9.69 16.45
C GLY A 194 -18.43 10.96 15.89
N ASP A 195 -17.11 10.94 15.64
CA ASP A 195 -16.41 12.06 15.01
C ASP A 195 -16.83 12.21 13.52
N GLY A 196 -17.39 11.15 12.93
CA GLY A 196 -17.96 11.13 11.60
C GLY A 196 -19.03 10.06 11.43
N ASP A 197 -19.77 10.12 10.33
CA ASP A 197 -20.90 9.23 10.06
C ASP A 197 -20.48 7.88 9.50
N LEU A 198 -19.47 7.91 8.62
CA LEU A 198 -19.01 6.76 7.86
C LEU A 198 -17.58 7.01 7.32
N THR A 199 -16.95 5.95 6.86
CA THR A 199 -15.73 6.08 6.05
C THR A 199 -15.59 4.89 5.08
N MET A 200 -14.63 4.96 4.17
CA MET A 200 -14.28 3.84 3.30
C MET A 200 -12.94 3.24 3.71
N VAL A 201 -12.91 1.94 3.80
CA VAL A 201 -11.70 1.14 4.04
C VAL A 201 -11.64 -0.02 3.05
N VAL A 202 -10.45 -0.60 2.85
CA VAL A 202 -10.34 -1.80 2.02
C VAL A 202 -10.91 -3.03 2.76
N VAL A 203 -11.40 -4.01 2.01
CA VAL A 203 -12.10 -5.20 2.53
C VAL A 203 -11.34 -5.89 3.66
N GLY A 204 -10.05 -6.18 3.48
CA GLY A 204 -9.24 -6.84 4.52
C GLY A 204 -9.11 -6.01 5.80
N SER A 205 -9.14 -4.68 5.71
CA SER A 205 -9.18 -3.79 6.87
C SER A 205 -10.55 -3.83 7.55
N ALA A 206 -11.64 -3.80 6.79
CA ALA A 206 -12.99 -3.90 7.33
C ALA A 206 -13.18 -5.21 8.12
N LYS A 207 -12.78 -6.34 7.56
CA LYS A 207 -12.84 -7.65 8.26
C LYS A 207 -12.04 -7.66 9.55
N ARG A 208 -10.84 -7.08 9.53
CA ARG A 208 -9.98 -7.00 10.72
C ARG A 208 -10.57 -6.09 11.80
N TYR A 209 -11.11 -4.94 11.42
CA TYR A 209 -11.68 -3.97 12.37
C TYR A 209 -13.03 -4.43 12.93
N ASN A 210 -13.80 -5.18 12.14
CA ASN A 210 -15.17 -5.61 12.50
C ASN A 210 -15.23 -6.95 13.22
N LYS A 211 -14.13 -7.45 13.80
CA LYS A 211 -14.13 -8.73 14.54
C LYS A 211 -15.09 -8.75 15.73
N ALA A 212 -15.31 -7.60 16.36
CA ALA A 212 -16.25 -7.44 17.47
C ALA A 212 -17.70 -7.13 17.01
N GLY A 213 -17.93 -6.91 15.71
CA GLY A 213 -19.25 -6.53 15.19
C GLY A 213 -19.59 -5.06 15.39
N ASP A 214 -18.60 -4.20 15.63
CA ASP A 214 -18.80 -2.78 15.94
C ASP A 214 -19.19 -1.93 14.70
N TYR A 215 -19.03 -2.49 13.50
CA TYR A 215 -19.33 -1.79 12.24
C TYR A 215 -20.42 -2.51 11.43
N ASN A 216 -21.25 -1.72 10.74
CA ASN A 216 -22.00 -2.20 9.58
C ASN A 216 -21.12 -2.00 8.33
N VAL A 217 -21.10 -2.98 7.43
CA VAL A 217 -20.62 -2.80 6.06
C VAL A 217 -21.84 -2.62 5.17
N VAL A 218 -22.02 -1.42 4.62
CA VAL A 218 -23.26 -1.05 3.91
C VAL A 218 -23.10 -1.00 2.39
N ALA A 219 -21.86 -0.94 1.88
CA ALA A 219 -21.53 -1.12 0.46
C ALA A 219 -20.18 -1.79 0.30
N HIS A 220 -20.03 -2.56 -0.79
CA HIS A 220 -18.78 -3.12 -1.27
C HIS A 220 -18.64 -2.85 -2.76
N PHE A 221 -17.78 -1.93 -3.13
CA PHE A 221 -17.54 -1.56 -4.52
C PHE A 221 -16.65 -2.60 -5.20
N ASN A 222 -17.30 -3.65 -5.67
CA ASN A 222 -16.75 -4.77 -6.42
C ASN A 222 -17.88 -5.47 -7.15
N ALA A 223 -17.62 -6.00 -8.33
CA ALA A 223 -18.60 -6.76 -9.13
C ALA A 223 -19.27 -7.91 -8.34
N GLN A 224 -18.53 -8.49 -7.38
CA GLN A 224 -19.07 -9.50 -6.45
C GLN A 224 -18.94 -8.99 -5.01
N VAL A 225 -20.09 -8.78 -4.35
CA VAL A 225 -20.11 -8.46 -2.91
C VAL A 225 -19.59 -9.66 -2.12
N ASP A 226 -18.71 -9.39 -1.17
CA ASP A 226 -18.22 -10.43 -0.25
C ASP A 226 -19.38 -11.04 0.55
N PRO A 227 -19.55 -12.38 0.54
CA PRO A 227 -20.62 -13.05 1.30
C PRO A 227 -20.63 -12.76 2.80
N ALA A 228 -19.51 -12.33 3.37
CA ALA A 228 -19.46 -11.93 4.78
C ALA A 228 -20.19 -10.59 5.05
N PHE A 229 -20.52 -9.82 4.01
CA PHE A 229 -21.18 -8.51 4.13
C PHE A 229 -22.62 -8.58 3.65
N THR A 230 -23.45 -9.29 4.40
CA THR A 230 -24.84 -9.64 4.00
C THR A 230 -25.75 -8.46 3.70
N ASN A 231 -25.45 -7.27 4.22
CA ASN A 231 -26.24 -6.05 4.03
C ASN A 231 -25.58 -5.06 3.05
N ALA A 232 -24.42 -5.42 2.49
CA ALA A 232 -23.72 -4.55 1.55
C ALA A 232 -24.31 -4.65 0.15
N VAL A 233 -24.39 -3.51 -0.52
CA VAL A 233 -24.72 -3.44 -1.94
C VAL A 233 -23.50 -3.02 -2.74
N ASN A 234 -23.45 -3.37 -4.03
CA ASN A 234 -22.40 -2.92 -4.94
C ASN A 234 -22.86 -1.77 -5.84
N GLY A 235 -21.94 -1.24 -6.64
CA GLY A 235 -22.24 -0.16 -7.57
C GLY A 235 -23.33 -0.53 -8.58
N ALA A 236 -23.31 -1.76 -9.11
CA ALA A 236 -24.32 -2.24 -10.05
C ALA A 236 -25.72 -2.24 -9.42
N ALA A 237 -25.87 -2.67 -8.16
CA ALA A 237 -27.17 -2.62 -7.44
C ALA A 237 -27.66 -1.18 -7.20
N LEU A 238 -26.75 -0.20 -7.15
CA LEU A 238 -27.05 1.23 -7.02
C LEU A 238 -27.30 1.90 -8.39
N GLY A 239 -27.28 1.15 -9.50
CA GLY A 239 -27.37 1.68 -10.86
C GLY A 239 -26.12 2.44 -11.31
N LYS A 240 -24.98 2.18 -10.67
CA LYS A 240 -23.67 2.81 -10.90
C LYS A 240 -22.56 1.78 -10.99
N PRO A 241 -22.58 0.85 -11.98
CA PRO A 241 -21.61 -0.24 -12.08
C PRO A 241 -20.16 0.25 -12.17
N GLU A 242 -19.93 1.47 -12.66
CA GLU A 242 -18.61 2.08 -12.70
C GLU A 242 -17.93 2.25 -11.33
N LEU A 243 -18.72 2.26 -10.24
CA LEU A 243 -18.18 2.34 -8.88
C LEU A 243 -17.49 1.03 -8.45
N ASP A 244 -17.81 -0.10 -9.07
CA ASP A 244 -17.20 -1.39 -8.76
C ASP A 244 -15.75 -1.50 -9.24
N GLU A 245 -15.29 -0.50 -10.04
CA GLU A 245 -13.89 -0.36 -10.48
C GLU A 245 -13.05 0.55 -9.56
N VAL A 246 -13.62 1.08 -8.49
CA VAL A 246 -12.91 1.92 -7.52
C VAL A 246 -12.05 1.05 -6.62
N ASN A 247 -10.77 0.91 -6.96
CA ASN A 247 -9.83 0.04 -6.28
C ASN A 247 -8.54 0.76 -5.87
N LEU A 248 -7.68 0.05 -5.14
CA LEU A 248 -6.41 0.49 -4.62
C LEU A 248 -5.32 -0.49 -5.03
N LEU A 249 -4.29 -0.01 -5.73
CA LEU A 249 -3.10 -0.79 -6.05
C LEU A 249 -2.02 -0.55 -4.99
N ARG A 250 -1.42 -1.63 -4.53
CA ARG A 250 -0.25 -1.61 -3.65
C ARG A 250 0.98 -1.94 -4.47
N MET A 251 1.82 -0.93 -4.66
CA MET A 251 3.02 -1.04 -5.49
C MET A 251 4.25 -0.86 -4.60
N VAL A 252 5.32 -1.58 -4.86
CA VAL A 252 6.62 -1.35 -4.21
C VAL A 252 7.59 -0.72 -5.19
N ALA A 253 8.25 0.33 -4.75
CA ALA A 253 9.30 1.00 -5.50
C ALA A 253 10.44 1.44 -4.58
N GLY A 254 11.60 1.64 -5.19
CA GLY A 254 12.74 2.34 -4.58
C GLY A 254 12.99 3.69 -5.22
N PRO A 255 14.05 4.40 -4.80
CA PRO A 255 14.43 5.70 -5.36
C PRO A 255 14.75 5.58 -6.87
N PRO A 256 14.72 6.72 -7.60
CA PRO A 256 15.10 6.78 -9.00
C PRO A 256 16.53 6.28 -9.24
N GLY A 257 16.72 5.47 -10.29
CA GLY A 257 18.06 5.10 -10.76
C GLY A 257 18.70 3.90 -10.04
N MET A 258 17.93 3.05 -9.38
CA MET A 258 18.45 1.77 -8.86
C MET A 258 18.95 0.90 -10.02
N SER A 259 20.05 0.16 -9.79
CA SER A 259 20.57 -0.76 -10.79
C SER A 259 19.61 -1.91 -11.08
N PRO A 260 19.62 -2.47 -12.31
CA PRO A 260 18.82 -3.65 -12.64
C PRO A 260 19.11 -4.85 -11.73
N GLU A 261 20.36 -5.05 -11.31
CA GLU A 261 20.78 -6.14 -10.43
C GLU A 261 20.09 -6.05 -9.07
N VAL A 262 20.16 -4.88 -8.42
CA VAL A 262 19.51 -4.62 -7.12
C VAL A 262 17.99 -4.72 -7.26
N THR A 263 17.42 -4.15 -8.31
CA THR A 263 15.97 -4.17 -8.57
C THR A 263 15.48 -5.61 -8.78
N ASN A 264 16.18 -6.43 -9.55
CA ASN A 264 15.83 -7.83 -9.79
C ASN A 264 15.93 -8.69 -8.53
N THR A 265 16.92 -8.43 -7.67
CA THR A 265 17.05 -9.14 -6.38
C THR A 265 15.89 -8.81 -5.45
N LEU A 266 15.50 -7.53 -5.34
CA LEU A 266 14.34 -7.11 -4.57
C LEU A 266 13.03 -7.64 -5.17
N HIS A 267 12.92 -7.64 -6.52
CA HIS A 267 11.78 -8.23 -7.21
C HIS A 267 11.62 -9.71 -6.86
N ALA A 268 12.69 -10.48 -6.89
CA ALA A 268 12.65 -11.90 -6.56
C ALA A 268 12.26 -12.14 -5.10
N ALA A 269 12.77 -11.32 -4.15
CA ALA A 269 12.41 -11.42 -2.75
C ALA A 269 10.93 -11.08 -2.48
N LEU A 270 10.41 -10.00 -3.11
CA LEU A 270 9.01 -9.64 -3.02
C LEU A 270 8.11 -10.70 -3.68
N LYS A 271 8.49 -11.19 -4.86
CA LYS A 271 7.77 -12.27 -5.54
C LYS A 271 7.69 -13.51 -4.66
N TYR A 272 8.83 -13.94 -4.09
CA TYR A 272 8.86 -15.07 -3.15
C TYR A 272 7.90 -14.84 -1.97
N ALA A 273 7.86 -13.62 -1.41
CA ALA A 273 6.99 -13.29 -0.30
C ALA A 273 5.51 -13.35 -0.68
N ILE A 274 5.10 -12.72 -1.80
CA ILE A 274 3.70 -12.69 -2.23
C ILE A 274 3.18 -14.06 -2.71
N GLU A 275 4.05 -14.91 -3.25
CA GLU A 275 3.70 -16.28 -3.69
C GLU A 275 3.81 -17.31 -2.54
N HIS A 276 4.27 -16.91 -1.34
CA HIS A 276 4.44 -17.83 -0.23
C HIS A 276 3.08 -18.39 0.25
N PRO A 277 2.91 -19.73 0.38
CA PRO A 277 1.62 -20.36 0.71
C PRO A 277 0.94 -19.79 1.95
N GLU A 278 1.71 -19.51 3.01
CA GLU A 278 1.16 -18.95 4.26
C GLU A 278 0.69 -17.51 4.08
N LEU A 279 1.36 -16.70 3.24
CA LEU A 279 0.90 -15.35 2.92
C LEU A 279 -0.36 -15.39 2.06
N GLN A 280 -0.39 -16.26 1.06
CA GLN A 280 -1.57 -16.46 0.20
C GLN A 280 -2.78 -16.96 1.01
N LYS A 281 -2.55 -17.91 1.93
CA LYS A 281 -3.59 -18.36 2.85
C LYS A 281 -4.11 -17.21 3.71
N TRP A 282 -3.22 -16.44 4.33
CA TRP A 282 -3.61 -15.28 5.12
C TRP A 282 -4.38 -14.25 4.26
N ALA A 283 -3.94 -14.00 3.05
CA ALA A 283 -4.60 -13.07 2.13
C ALA A 283 -6.03 -13.54 1.80
N ALA A 284 -6.20 -14.82 1.49
CA ALA A 284 -7.52 -15.41 1.23
C ALA A 284 -8.42 -15.36 2.48
N ASP A 285 -7.91 -15.76 3.65
CA ASP A 285 -8.68 -15.79 4.90
C ASP A 285 -9.13 -14.38 5.35
N THR A 286 -8.36 -13.35 4.98
CA THR A 286 -8.61 -11.95 5.39
C THR A 286 -9.07 -11.06 4.24
N GLN A 287 -9.15 -11.61 3.02
CA GLN A 287 -9.45 -10.90 1.77
C GLN A 287 -8.61 -9.61 1.59
N ASN A 288 -7.34 -9.69 1.95
CA ASN A 288 -6.37 -8.71 1.49
C ASN A 288 -5.96 -9.09 0.07
N GLY A 289 -6.06 -8.15 -0.86
CA GLY A 289 -5.60 -8.35 -2.23
C GLY A 289 -4.07 -8.46 -2.28
N VAL A 290 -3.54 -9.67 -2.38
CA VAL A 290 -2.11 -9.98 -2.57
C VAL A 290 -1.94 -10.73 -3.87
#